data_1540ffbf282149607f313310758d1f54
#
_entry.id   1540ffbf282149607f313310758d1f54
#
_cell.length_a   1.000
_cell.length_b   1.000
_cell.length_c   1.000
_cell.angle_alpha   90.00
_cell.angle_beta   90.00
_cell.angle_gamma   90.00
#
_symmetry.space_group_name_H-M   'P 1'
#
loop_
_entity.id
_entity.type
_entity.pdbx_description
1 polymer ?
#
loop_
_entity_poly.entity_id
_entity_poly.type
_entity_poly.pdbx_seq_one_letter_code
_entity_poly.pdbx_strand_id
1 'polypeptide(L)'
;MSSAAERAARQVLLIAVILVGIGVVMVYSSSSALAGTRFEDSGFFLQRQILRSGFGLMVMFAMSRIPLRVWRSLARPLLLVGVSLLVLVLVFGEGRGAQRWLPFRLPALTTITFQPSEFVKLVLVLYLADVLSRKEGEMADWKAGLVPRLVIVGLVLILIVLQPDLGTSLAISAVSLVMLWLGGAGTKHLAGACGFGAIVALLSVLSSPYQMQRIQTFIGEPDPQGAGFQVSQALIALGSGGLFGVGLGNSMQKHFLPEPHTDFVFAFAGEELGLFGTMSVIALFIARAVHGYRIATQAATYHGFLLASGITVMVGLYALLNVGVATGLMPTTGLPLPFISYGGSS
;
A
#
# COMPACT_ATOMS: atom_id res chain seq x y z
N MET A 1 -21.15 17.66 -9.15
CA MET A 1 -20.71 17.48 -7.73
C MET A 1 -21.24 18.63 -6.91
N SER A 2 -21.58 18.42 -5.63
CA SER A 2 -21.92 19.54 -4.73
C SER A 2 -20.65 20.39 -4.47
N SER A 3 -20.82 21.67 -4.12
CA SER A 3 -19.70 22.55 -3.75
C SER A 3 -18.86 21.99 -2.58
N ALA A 4 -19.47 21.18 -1.73
CA ALA A 4 -18.81 20.48 -0.63
C ALA A 4 -17.95 19.30 -1.11
N ALA A 5 -18.41 18.52 -2.11
CA ALA A 5 -17.62 17.45 -2.70
C ALA A 5 -16.39 17.98 -3.47
N GLU A 6 -16.54 19.11 -4.15
CA GLU A 6 -15.40 19.77 -4.81
C GLU A 6 -14.35 20.26 -3.82
N ARG A 7 -14.79 20.85 -2.70
CA ARG A 7 -13.88 21.24 -1.62
C ARG A 7 -13.15 20.03 -1.04
N ALA A 8 -13.86 18.93 -0.76
CA ALA A 8 -13.25 17.70 -0.26
C ALA A 8 -12.24 17.10 -1.27
N ALA A 9 -12.54 17.13 -2.57
CA ALA A 9 -11.61 16.67 -3.60
C ALA A 9 -10.33 17.53 -3.65
N ARG A 10 -10.43 18.85 -3.56
CA ARG A 10 -9.26 19.75 -3.47
C ARG A 10 -8.42 19.47 -2.23
N GLN A 11 -9.05 19.19 -1.08
CA GLN A 11 -8.33 18.83 0.15
C GLN A 11 -7.59 17.51 0.00
N VAL A 12 -8.21 16.47 -0.59
CA VAL A 12 -7.53 15.19 -0.86
C VAL A 12 -6.30 15.37 -1.75
N LEU A 13 -6.42 16.19 -2.82
CA LEU A 13 -5.30 16.51 -3.69
C LEU A 13 -4.18 17.26 -2.95
N LEU A 14 -4.54 18.27 -2.18
CA LEU A 14 -3.58 19.07 -1.39
C LEU A 14 -2.83 18.18 -0.39
N ILE A 15 -3.56 17.35 0.36
CA ILE A 15 -2.96 16.42 1.33
C ILE A 15 -2.03 15.43 0.62
N ALA A 16 -2.41 14.90 -0.56
CA ALA A 16 -1.56 14.01 -1.32
C ALA A 16 -0.25 14.70 -1.75
N VAL A 17 -0.32 15.96 -2.22
CA VAL A 17 0.88 16.74 -2.57
C VAL A 17 1.77 17.01 -1.36
N ILE A 18 1.18 17.33 -0.20
CA ILE A 18 1.92 17.53 1.05
C ILE A 18 2.63 16.23 1.47
N LEU A 19 1.93 15.09 1.45
CA LEU A 19 2.52 13.78 1.80
C LEU A 19 3.65 13.41 0.84
N VAL A 20 3.50 13.64 -0.46
CA VAL A 20 4.57 13.44 -1.45
C VAL A 20 5.77 14.35 -1.16
N GLY A 21 5.54 15.63 -0.81
CA GLY A 21 6.59 16.54 -0.42
C GLY A 21 7.37 16.07 0.81
N ILE A 22 6.65 15.63 1.85
CA ILE A 22 7.26 15.00 3.05
C ILE A 22 8.07 13.77 2.62
N GLY A 23 7.52 12.91 1.74
CA GLY A 23 8.20 11.74 1.23
C GLY A 23 9.51 12.05 0.51
N VAL A 24 9.54 13.07 -0.33
CA VAL A 24 10.77 13.50 -1.03
C VAL A 24 11.85 13.93 -0.03
N VAL A 25 11.49 14.72 0.99
CA VAL A 25 12.42 15.16 2.05
C VAL A 25 12.93 13.98 2.86
N MET A 26 12.02 13.11 3.31
CA MET A 26 12.38 11.96 4.15
C MET A 26 13.22 10.91 3.40
N VAL A 27 12.92 10.66 2.12
CA VAL A 27 13.73 9.76 1.29
C VAL A 27 15.15 10.32 1.11
N TYR A 28 15.30 11.60 0.87
CA TYR A 28 16.63 12.22 0.79
C TYR A 28 17.39 12.11 2.11
N SER A 29 16.73 12.50 3.21
CA SER A 29 17.36 12.48 4.53
C SER A 29 17.83 11.09 4.95
N SER A 30 16.96 10.07 4.76
CA SER A 30 17.26 8.69 5.15
C SER A 30 18.26 7.99 4.22
N SER A 31 18.35 8.40 2.95
CA SER A 31 19.17 7.69 1.94
C SER A 31 20.48 8.37 1.57
N SER A 32 20.69 9.64 1.93
CA SER A 32 21.84 10.45 1.50
C SER A 32 23.19 9.82 1.87
N ALA A 33 23.33 9.30 3.08
CA ALA A 33 24.55 8.64 3.55
C ALA A 33 24.83 7.34 2.77
N LEU A 34 23.81 6.49 2.59
CA LEU A 34 23.91 5.25 1.81
C LEU A 34 24.23 5.55 0.33
N ALA A 35 23.61 6.59 -0.24
CA ALA A 35 23.84 6.99 -1.61
C ALA A 35 25.28 7.50 -1.82
N GLY A 36 25.80 8.31 -0.90
CA GLY A 36 27.17 8.80 -0.95
C GLY A 36 28.20 7.67 -0.90
N THR A 37 28.00 6.66 -0.05
CA THR A 37 28.93 5.52 0.06
C THR A 37 28.81 4.52 -1.09
N ARG A 38 27.62 4.32 -1.65
CA ARG A 38 27.37 3.25 -2.63
C ARG A 38 27.43 3.72 -4.08
N PHE A 39 27.10 4.98 -4.34
CA PHE A 39 26.98 5.56 -5.68
C PHE A 39 27.83 6.81 -5.89
N GLU A 40 28.61 7.24 -4.87
CA GLU A 40 29.40 8.48 -4.87
C GLU A 40 28.57 9.76 -5.16
N ASP A 41 27.25 9.65 -5.06
CA ASP A 41 26.28 10.72 -5.26
C ASP A 41 25.20 10.68 -4.18
N SER A 42 25.25 11.59 -3.23
CA SER A 42 24.27 11.71 -2.15
C SER A 42 22.84 12.04 -2.64
N GLY A 43 22.71 12.59 -3.85
CA GLY A 43 21.44 12.94 -4.49
C GLY A 43 20.81 11.82 -5.32
N PHE A 44 21.46 10.66 -5.47
CA PHE A 44 21.02 9.58 -6.34
C PHE A 44 19.56 9.14 -6.12
N PHE A 45 19.16 8.91 -4.88
CA PHE A 45 17.77 8.52 -4.57
C PHE A 45 16.81 9.72 -4.65
N LEU A 46 17.25 10.93 -4.29
CA LEU A 46 16.46 12.15 -4.39
C LEU A 46 16.03 12.44 -5.82
N GLN A 47 16.96 12.42 -6.77
CA GLN A 47 16.64 12.70 -8.18
C GLN A 47 15.59 11.69 -8.71
N ARG A 48 15.76 10.42 -8.40
CA ARG A 48 14.81 9.38 -8.78
C ARG A 48 13.45 9.55 -8.11
N GLN A 49 13.43 9.92 -6.83
CA GLN A 49 12.18 10.17 -6.10
C GLN A 49 11.43 11.38 -6.69
N ILE A 50 12.12 12.48 -6.99
CA ILE A 50 11.51 13.66 -7.62
C ILE A 50 10.90 13.29 -8.98
N LEU A 51 11.64 12.55 -9.83
CA LEU A 51 11.14 12.13 -11.14
C LEU A 51 9.92 11.23 -11.02
N ARG A 52 9.94 10.23 -10.13
CA ARG A 52 8.81 9.31 -9.91
C ARG A 52 7.62 10.03 -9.31
N SER A 53 7.82 10.88 -8.31
CA SER A 53 6.76 11.67 -7.69
C SER A 53 6.15 12.66 -8.68
N GLY A 54 6.96 13.33 -9.48
CA GLY A 54 6.50 14.23 -10.54
C GLY A 54 5.67 13.48 -11.58
N PHE A 55 6.13 12.31 -12.03
CA PHE A 55 5.37 11.44 -12.92
C PHE A 55 4.07 10.96 -12.28
N GLY A 56 4.11 10.52 -11.01
CA GLY A 56 2.91 10.10 -10.27
C GLY A 56 1.88 11.22 -10.13
N LEU A 57 2.30 12.44 -9.82
CA LEU A 57 1.42 13.62 -9.76
C LEU A 57 0.83 13.96 -11.14
N MET A 58 1.62 13.84 -12.21
CA MET A 58 1.14 14.03 -13.58
C MET A 58 0.07 12.98 -13.94
N VAL A 59 0.32 11.71 -13.65
CA VAL A 59 -0.65 10.62 -13.86
C VAL A 59 -1.91 10.85 -13.03
N MET A 60 -1.80 11.21 -11.75
CA MET A 60 -2.93 11.53 -10.88
C MET A 60 -3.78 12.66 -11.49
N PHE A 61 -3.16 13.72 -11.98
CA PHE A 61 -3.85 14.83 -12.62
C PHE A 61 -4.53 14.41 -13.94
N ALA A 62 -3.85 13.64 -14.78
CA ALA A 62 -4.41 13.11 -16.02
C ALA A 62 -5.61 12.20 -15.74
N MET A 63 -5.47 11.27 -14.77
CA MET A 63 -6.56 10.38 -14.37
C MET A 63 -7.77 11.11 -13.82
N SER A 64 -7.57 12.24 -13.12
CA SER A 64 -8.67 13.07 -12.59
C SER A 64 -9.54 13.72 -13.69
N ARG A 65 -9.02 13.82 -14.92
CA ARG A 65 -9.75 14.37 -16.08
C ARG A 65 -10.56 13.32 -16.84
N ILE A 66 -10.33 12.04 -16.57
CA ILE A 66 -11.03 10.96 -17.23
C ILE A 66 -12.39 10.72 -16.54
N PRO A 67 -13.51 10.73 -17.29
CA PRO A 67 -14.83 10.53 -16.69
C PRO A 67 -14.99 9.12 -16.15
N LEU A 68 -15.73 8.98 -15.04
CA LEU A 68 -15.97 7.69 -14.36
C LEU A 68 -16.54 6.60 -15.29
N ARG A 69 -17.26 6.98 -16.34
CA ARG A 69 -17.81 6.04 -17.33
C ARG A 69 -16.70 5.25 -18.04
N VAL A 70 -15.59 5.90 -18.36
CA VAL A 70 -14.43 5.25 -18.99
C VAL A 70 -13.79 4.26 -18.02
N TRP A 71 -13.55 4.66 -16.77
CA TRP A 71 -13.02 3.77 -15.74
C TRP A 71 -13.90 2.55 -15.52
N ARG A 72 -15.22 2.75 -15.52
CA ARG A 72 -16.19 1.67 -15.40
C ARG A 72 -16.12 0.68 -16.57
N SER A 73 -15.96 1.16 -17.81
CA SER A 73 -15.82 0.29 -19.00
C SER A 73 -14.48 -0.47 -19.00
N LEU A 74 -13.44 0.13 -18.48
CA LEU A 74 -12.09 -0.44 -18.39
C LEU A 74 -11.90 -1.40 -17.22
N ALA A 75 -12.79 -1.44 -16.24
CA ALA A 75 -12.63 -2.24 -15.02
C ALA A 75 -12.34 -3.72 -15.28
N ARG A 76 -13.10 -4.35 -16.18
CA ARG A 76 -12.94 -5.77 -16.53
C ARG A 76 -11.69 -6.04 -17.38
N PRO A 77 -11.43 -5.32 -18.49
CA PRO A 77 -10.21 -5.54 -19.27
C PRO A 77 -8.94 -5.26 -18.44
N LEU A 78 -8.93 -4.23 -17.59
CA LEU A 78 -7.81 -3.97 -16.70
C LEU A 78 -7.59 -5.11 -15.69
N LEU A 79 -8.67 -5.72 -15.17
CA LEU A 79 -8.54 -6.89 -14.29
C LEU A 79 -7.92 -8.07 -15.01
N LEU A 80 -8.33 -8.36 -16.25
CA LEU A 80 -7.71 -9.41 -17.06
C LEU A 80 -6.22 -9.15 -17.29
N VAL A 81 -5.86 -7.92 -17.64
CA VAL A 81 -4.45 -7.52 -17.77
C VAL A 81 -3.72 -7.70 -16.44
N GLY A 82 -4.31 -7.27 -15.33
CA GLY A 82 -3.72 -7.43 -14.00
C GLY A 82 -3.47 -8.89 -13.62
N VAL A 83 -4.45 -9.75 -13.82
CA VAL A 83 -4.32 -11.21 -13.58
C VAL A 83 -3.25 -11.80 -14.48
N SER A 84 -3.21 -11.43 -15.78
CA SER A 84 -2.16 -11.89 -16.69
C SER A 84 -0.75 -11.46 -16.23
N LEU A 85 -0.62 -10.22 -15.73
CA LEU A 85 0.65 -9.72 -15.17
C LEU A 85 1.04 -10.48 -13.88
N LEU A 86 0.08 -10.84 -13.02
CA LEU A 86 0.36 -11.69 -11.85
C LEU A 86 0.84 -13.08 -12.23
N VAL A 87 0.27 -13.69 -13.27
CA VAL A 87 0.74 -14.98 -13.80
C VAL A 87 2.13 -14.81 -14.42
N LEU A 88 2.35 -13.76 -15.18
CA LEU A 88 3.62 -13.51 -15.87
C LEU A 88 4.77 -13.30 -14.86
N VAL A 89 4.52 -12.64 -13.73
CA VAL A 89 5.55 -12.45 -12.71
C VAL A 89 5.90 -13.75 -11.98
N LEU A 90 5.01 -14.73 -11.90
CA LEU A 90 5.32 -16.06 -11.34
C LEU A 90 6.32 -16.82 -12.21
N VAL A 91 6.35 -16.54 -13.52
CA VAL A 91 7.24 -17.23 -14.49
C VAL A 91 8.53 -16.44 -14.70
N PHE A 92 8.45 -15.13 -14.84
CA PHE A 92 9.55 -14.25 -15.26
C PHE A 92 9.98 -13.25 -14.19
N GLY A 93 9.39 -13.31 -12.99
CA GLY A 93 9.69 -12.35 -11.94
C GLY A 93 11.08 -12.52 -11.33
N GLU A 94 11.66 -11.41 -10.93
CA GLU A 94 12.90 -11.34 -10.16
C GLU A 94 12.62 -10.84 -8.74
N GLY A 95 13.46 -11.25 -7.77
CA GLY A 95 13.41 -10.76 -6.39
C GLY A 95 14.23 -11.63 -5.44
N ARG A 96 14.77 -11.03 -4.38
CA ARG A 96 15.51 -11.75 -3.33
C ARG A 96 14.56 -12.58 -2.47
N GLY A 97 14.45 -13.88 -2.75
CA GLY A 97 13.61 -14.82 -2.00
C GLY A 97 12.13 -14.83 -2.39
N ALA A 98 11.66 -13.96 -3.31
CA ALA A 98 10.30 -13.95 -3.83
C ALA A 98 10.23 -13.29 -5.20
N GLN A 99 9.59 -13.95 -6.17
CA GLN A 99 9.42 -13.44 -7.54
C GLN A 99 8.24 -12.46 -7.58
N ARG A 100 8.50 -11.17 -7.31
CA ARG A 100 7.44 -10.16 -7.20
C ARG A 100 7.55 -9.02 -8.20
N TRP A 101 8.71 -8.85 -8.84
CA TRP A 101 9.05 -7.72 -9.68
C TRP A 101 9.31 -8.14 -11.11
N LEU A 102 8.72 -7.42 -12.06
CA LEU A 102 9.06 -7.55 -13.49
C LEU A 102 10.13 -6.50 -13.84
N PRO A 103 11.33 -6.94 -14.23
CA PRO A 103 12.38 -6.02 -14.67
C PRO A 103 12.13 -5.57 -16.11
N PHE A 104 11.95 -4.28 -16.33
CA PHE A 104 11.97 -3.67 -17.66
C PHE A 104 13.35 -3.08 -17.92
N ARG A 105 14.15 -3.79 -18.71
CA ARG A 105 15.48 -3.34 -19.12
C ARG A 105 15.38 -2.45 -20.35
N LEU A 106 15.40 -1.14 -20.16
CA LEU A 106 15.45 -0.19 -21.25
C LEU A 106 16.92 0.06 -21.65
N PRO A 107 17.30 -0.04 -22.94
CA PRO A 107 18.71 0.01 -23.38
C PRO A 107 19.49 1.27 -23.01
N ALA A 108 18.81 2.37 -22.71
CA ALA A 108 19.41 3.67 -22.37
C ALA A 108 19.10 4.16 -20.95
N LEU A 109 18.32 3.40 -20.18
CA LEU A 109 17.86 3.78 -18.84
C LEU A 109 18.12 2.66 -17.84
N THR A 110 18.27 3.02 -16.58
CA THR A 110 18.37 2.06 -15.47
C THR A 110 17.17 1.10 -15.48
N THR A 111 17.37 -0.15 -15.06
CA THR A 111 16.30 -1.14 -14.91
C THR A 111 15.15 -0.57 -14.09
N ILE A 112 13.97 -0.47 -14.69
CA ILE A 112 12.74 -0.09 -14.00
C ILE A 112 12.07 -1.38 -13.56
N THR A 113 11.83 -1.53 -12.28
CA THR A 113 11.09 -2.67 -11.72
C THR A 113 9.63 -2.29 -11.53
N PHE A 114 8.73 -3.14 -12.01
CA PHE A 114 7.28 -2.99 -11.84
C PHE A 114 6.73 -4.15 -11.02
N GLN A 115 5.92 -3.84 -10.00
CA GLN A 115 5.26 -4.84 -9.17
C GLN A 115 3.79 -4.97 -9.57
N PRO A 116 3.38 -6.09 -10.21
CA PRO A 116 2.02 -6.29 -10.68
C PRO A 116 0.95 -6.21 -9.58
N SER A 117 1.25 -6.64 -8.36
CA SER A 117 0.30 -6.59 -7.24
C SER A 117 -0.09 -5.15 -6.87
N GLU A 118 0.82 -4.17 -7.05
CA GLU A 118 0.52 -2.75 -6.85
C GLU A 118 -0.52 -2.21 -7.85
N PHE A 119 -0.44 -2.64 -9.09
CA PHE A 119 -1.44 -2.32 -10.11
C PHE A 119 -2.76 -3.04 -9.84
N VAL A 120 -2.71 -4.35 -9.52
CA VAL A 120 -3.90 -5.18 -9.34
C VAL A 120 -4.74 -4.72 -8.15
N LYS A 121 -4.17 -4.22 -7.06
CA LYS A 121 -4.94 -3.70 -5.92
C LYS A 121 -5.88 -2.56 -6.34
N LEU A 122 -5.40 -1.63 -7.18
CA LEU A 122 -6.22 -0.52 -7.70
C LEU A 122 -7.31 -1.02 -8.65
N VAL A 123 -6.93 -1.91 -9.55
CA VAL A 123 -7.83 -2.49 -10.55
C VAL A 123 -8.91 -3.36 -9.90
N LEU A 124 -8.57 -4.09 -8.83
CA LEU A 124 -9.56 -4.89 -8.09
C LEU A 124 -10.60 -4.01 -7.39
N VAL A 125 -10.19 -2.88 -6.81
CA VAL A 125 -11.11 -1.88 -6.25
C VAL A 125 -12.05 -1.34 -7.33
N LEU A 126 -11.50 -1.00 -8.51
CA LEU A 126 -12.28 -0.52 -9.65
C LEU A 126 -13.28 -1.58 -10.14
N TYR A 127 -12.83 -2.83 -10.26
CA TYR A 127 -13.66 -3.97 -10.67
C TYR A 127 -14.80 -4.23 -9.67
N LEU A 128 -14.49 -4.30 -8.37
CA LEU A 128 -15.50 -4.51 -7.33
C LEU A 128 -16.53 -3.38 -7.33
N ALA A 129 -16.10 -2.12 -7.47
CA ALA A 129 -17.01 -0.98 -7.57
C ALA A 129 -17.97 -1.11 -8.77
N ASP A 130 -17.47 -1.56 -9.96
CA ASP A 130 -18.32 -1.77 -11.13
C ASP A 130 -19.34 -2.92 -10.91
N VAL A 131 -18.85 -4.08 -10.48
CA VAL A 131 -19.70 -5.28 -10.38
C VAL A 131 -20.73 -5.14 -9.26
N LEU A 132 -20.36 -4.60 -8.10
CA LEU A 132 -21.27 -4.37 -6.99
C LEU A 132 -22.34 -3.33 -7.33
N SER A 133 -21.97 -2.28 -8.06
CA SER A 133 -22.93 -1.24 -8.47
C SER A 133 -23.91 -1.69 -9.56
N ARG A 134 -23.59 -2.70 -10.36
CA ARG A 134 -24.51 -3.24 -11.38
C ARG A 134 -25.55 -4.18 -10.80
N LYS A 135 -25.25 -4.79 -9.66
CA LYS A 135 -26.03 -5.86 -9.03
C LYS A 135 -26.44 -5.48 -7.60
N GLU A 136 -26.87 -4.23 -7.46
CA GLU A 136 -27.43 -3.72 -6.24
C GLU A 136 -28.66 -4.56 -5.82
N GLY A 137 -28.65 -5.05 -4.58
CA GLY A 137 -29.70 -5.94 -4.06
C GLY A 137 -29.48 -7.44 -4.27
N GLU A 138 -28.68 -7.89 -5.25
CA GLU A 138 -28.37 -9.31 -5.44
C GLU A 138 -27.36 -9.87 -4.42
N MET A 139 -26.64 -9.00 -3.70
CA MET A 139 -25.58 -9.40 -2.77
C MET A 139 -26.08 -10.13 -1.53
N ALA A 140 -27.38 -10.06 -1.24
CA ALA A 140 -28.01 -10.84 -0.19
C ALA A 140 -28.07 -12.35 -0.54
N ASP A 141 -28.09 -12.69 -1.84
CA ASP A 141 -28.01 -14.07 -2.29
C ASP A 141 -26.54 -14.54 -2.25
N TRP A 142 -26.28 -15.51 -1.40
CA TRP A 142 -24.98 -16.13 -1.25
C TRP A 142 -24.43 -16.68 -2.58
N LYS A 143 -25.23 -17.44 -3.33
CA LYS A 143 -24.75 -18.17 -4.52
C LYS A 143 -24.62 -17.27 -5.74
N ALA A 144 -25.62 -16.47 -6.05
CA ALA A 144 -25.62 -15.61 -7.23
C ALA A 144 -24.89 -14.28 -6.98
N GLY A 145 -24.98 -13.78 -5.77
CA GLY A 145 -24.39 -12.51 -5.36
C GLY A 145 -22.93 -12.62 -4.94
N LEU A 146 -22.63 -13.25 -3.84
CA LEU A 146 -21.34 -13.15 -3.18
C LEU A 146 -20.27 -14.10 -3.76
N VAL A 147 -20.62 -15.39 -3.99
CA VAL A 147 -19.67 -16.43 -4.41
C VAL A 147 -18.88 -16.06 -5.68
N PRO A 148 -19.49 -15.57 -6.78
CA PRO A 148 -18.72 -15.23 -7.97
C PRO A 148 -17.67 -14.13 -7.74
N ARG A 149 -17.94 -13.19 -6.82
CA ARG A 149 -17.02 -12.10 -6.46
C ARG A 149 -15.89 -12.63 -5.58
N LEU A 150 -16.20 -13.50 -4.62
CA LEU A 150 -15.21 -14.16 -3.79
C LEU A 150 -14.28 -15.06 -4.63
N VAL A 151 -14.77 -15.72 -5.66
CA VAL A 151 -13.94 -16.53 -6.58
C VAL A 151 -12.91 -15.63 -7.29
N ILE A 152 -13.31 -14.47 -7.80
CA ILE A 152 -12.39 -13.57 -8.48
C ILE A 152 -11.39 -12.94 -7.51
N VAL A 153 -11.85 -12.48 -6.35
CA VAL A 153 -10.97 -12.00 -5.28
C VAL A 153 -10.00 -13.10 -4.85
N GLY A 154 -10.51 -14.31 -4.62
CA GLY A 154 -9.72 -15.49 -4.26
C GLY A 154 -8.64 -15.85 -5.29
N LEU A 155 -8.99 -15.79 -6.60
CA LEU A 155 -8.03 -16.01 -7.68
C LEU A 155 -6.86 -15.00 -7.61
N VAL A 156 -7.16 -13.72 -7.44
CA VAL A 156 -6.14 -12.67 -7.31
C VAL A 156 -5.28 -12.92 -6.06
N LEU A 157 -5.91 -13.22 -4.92
CA LEU A 157 -5.20 -13.47 -3.66
C LEU A 157 -4.29 -14.68 -3.74
N ILE A 158 -4.75 -15.79 -4.33
CA ILE A 158 -3.95 -17.01 -4.52
C ILE A 158 -2.71 -16.69 -5.37
N LEU A 159 -2.85 -15.97 -6.48
CA LEU A 159 -1.71 -15.59 -7.31
C LEU A 159 -0.69 -14.73 -6.55
N ILE A 160 -1.14 -13.85 -5.65
CA ILE A 160 -0.24 -13.03 -4.82
C ILE A 160 0.41 -13.87 -3.71
N VAL A 161 -0.31 -14.79 -3.09
CA VAL A 161 0.24 -15.71 -2.07
C VAL A 161 1.31 -16.62 -2.67
N LEU A 162 1.12 -17.08 -3.92
CA LEU A 162 2.13 -17.86 -4.66
C LEU A 162 3.42 -17.06 -4.94
N GLN A 163 3.40 -15.72 -4.85
CA GLN A 163 4.58 -14.84 -4.91
C GLN A 163 5.23 -14.59 -3.54
N PRO A 164 5.06 -15.43 -2.54
CA PRO A 164 5.20 -15.28 -1.07
C PRO A 164 4.93 -13.87 -0.51
N ASP A 165 3.90 -13.16 -1.03
CA ASP A 165 3.53 -11.81 -0.61
C ASP A 165 2.28 -11.79 0.27
N LEU A 166 2.44 -12.31 1.50
CA LEU A 166 1.33 -12.39 2.46
C LEU A 166 0.82 -11.01 2.90
N GLY A 167 1.73 -10.04 3.08
CA GLY A 167 1.37 -8.69 3.51
C GLY A 167 0.41 -8.02 2.52
N THR A 168 0.75 -8.02 1.23
CA THR A 168 -0.10 -7.47 0.18
C THR A 168 -1.41 -8.26 0.05
N SER A 169 -1.38 -9.59 0.14
CA SER A 169 -2.59 -10.41 0.04
C SER A 169 -3.57 -10.15 1.18
N LEU A 170 -3.10 -10.00 2.43
CA LEU A 170 -3.93 -9.65 3.58
C LEU A 170 -4.52 -8.24 3.44
N ALA A 171 -3.73 -7.26 3.00
CA ALA A 171 -4.21 -5.90 2.79
C ALA A 171 -5.30 -5.85 1.70
N ILE A 172 -5.09 -6.51 0.56
CA ILE A 172 -6.07 -6.58 -0.54
C ILE A 172 -7.33 -7.34 -0.08
N SER A 173 -7.19 -8.43 0.68
CA SER A 173 -8.34 -9.18 1.21
C SER A 173 -9.19 -8.31 2.12
N ALA A 174 -8.58 -7.56 3.04
CA ALA A 174 -9.29 -6.65 3.94
C ALA A 174 -10.05 -5.55 3.18
N VAL A 175 -9.41 -4.91 2.19
CA VAL A 175 -10.09 -3.92 1.32
C VAL A 175 -11.26 -4.56 0.58
N SER A 176 -11.07 -5.75 0.02
CA SER A 176 -12.12 -6.47 -0.72
C SER A 176 -13.30 -6.84 0.18
N LEU A 177 -13.05 -7.32 1.41
CA LEU A 177 -14.10 -7.64 2.38
C LEU A 177 -14.90 -6.40 2.78
N VAL A 178 -14.23 -5.26 3.01
CA VAL A 178 -14.92 -3.98 3.29
C VAL A 178 -15.78 -3.56 2.10
N MET A 179 -15.27 -3.67 0.86
CA MET A 179 -16.05 -3.33 -0.33
C MET A 179 -17.26 -4.26 -0.52
N LEU A 180 -17.10 -5.57 -0.28
CA LEU A 180 -18.21 -6.54 -0.33
C LEU A 180 -19.27 -6.22 0.74
N TRP A 181 -18.83 -5.82 1.95
CA TRP A 181 -19.74 -5.38 3.01
C TRP A 181 -20.52 -4.12 2.61
N LEU A 182 -19.81 -3.11 2.10
CA LEU A 182 -20.43 -1.87 1.57
C LEU A 182 -21.37 -2.17 0.38
N GLY A 183 -21.08 -3.22 -0.38
CA GLY A 183 -21.91 -3.73 -1.47
C GLY A 183 -23.16 -4.50 -1.01
N GLY A 184 -23.38 -4.65 0.31
CA GLY A 184 -24.56 -5.30 0.87
C GLY A 184 -24.40 -6.80 1.14
N ALA A 185 -23.17 -7.34 1.15
CA ALA A 185 -22.95 -8.75 1.51
C ALA A 185 -23.27 -9.00 2.99
N GLY A 186 -23.94 -10.11 3.28
CA GLY A 186 -24.32 -10.48 4.63
C GLY A 186 -23.11 -10.74 5.54
N THR A 187 -23.13 -10.16 6.75
CA THR A 187 -22.00 -10.25 7.71
C THR A 187 -21.62 -11.68 8.07
N LYS A 188 -22.57 -12.59 8.16
CA LYS A 188 -22.33 -14.02 8.44
C LYS A 188 -21.48 -14.68 7.34
N HIS A 189 -21.77 -14.36 6.09
CA HIS A 189 -21.03 -14.91 4.94
C HIS A 189 -19.63 -14.31 4.84
N LEU A 190 -19.48 -13.01 5.16
CA LEU A 190 -18.18 -12.36 5.23
C LEU A 190 -17.33 -12.92 6.38
N ALA A 191 -17.93 -13.20 7.53
CA ALA A 191 -17.23 -13.87 8.62
C ALA A 191 -16.72 -15.26 8.21
N GLY A 192 -17.54 -16.04 7.47
CA GLY A 192 -17.12 -17.32 6.89
C GLY A 192 -15.95 -17.16 5.90
N ALA A 193 -16.03 -16.16 5.00
CA ALA A 193 -14.94 -15.87 4.06
C ALA A 193 -13.67 -15.43 4.79
N CYS A 194 -13.78 -14.63 5.84
CA CYS A 194 -12.68 -14.20 6.69
C CYS A 194 -12.03 -15.39 7.41
N GLY A 195 -12.84 -16.30 7.99
CA GLY A 195 -12.35 -17.52 8.62
C GLY A 195 -11.62 -18.43 7.65
N PHE A 196 -12.17 -18.63 6.44
CA PHE A 196 -11.50 -19.39 5.38
C PHE A 196 -10.17 -18.72 4.96
N GLY A 197 -10.17 -17.41 4.76
CA GLY A 197 -8.96 -16.66 4.45
C GLY A 197 -7.88 -16.76 5.55
N ALA A 198 -8.29 -16.75 6.82
CA ALA A 198 -7.37 -16.93 7.95
C ALA A 198 -6.74 -18.33 7.96
N ILE A 199 -7.51 -19.37 7.62
CA ILE A 199 -6.97 -20.74 7.48
C ILE A 199 -5.93 -20.79 6.34
N VAL A 200 -6.24 -20.22 5.17
CA VAL A 200 -5.31 -20.17 4.04
C VAL A 200 -4.04 -19.39 4.41
N ALA A 201 -4.17 -18.27 5.09
CA ALA A 201 -3.03 -17.49 5.57
C ALA A 201 -2.17 -18.29 6.56
N LEU A 202 -2.79 -18.99 7.51
CA LEU A 202 -2.08 -19.86 8.46
C LEU A 202 -1.32 -20.96 7.74
N LEU A 203 -1.97 -21.66 6.80
CA LEU A 203 -1.30 -22.70 6.00
C LEU A 203 -0.14 -22.14 5.18
N SER A 204 -0.29 -20.94 4.62
CA SER A 204 0.78 -20.25 3.90
C SER A 204 1.99 -19.94 4.80
N VAL A 205 1.74 -19.49 6.03
CA VAL A 205 2.80 -19.24 7.03
C VAL A 205 3.51 -20.54 7.39
N LEU A 206 2.75 -21.60 7.68
CA LEU A 206 3.33 -22.92 8.03
C LEU A 206 4.14 -23.54 6.89
N SER A 207 3.80 -23.24 5.64
CA SER A 207 4.47 -23.78 4.45
C SER A 207 5.71 -22.98 4.03
N SER A 208 5.90 -21.75 4.54
CA SER A 208 6.99 -20.86 4.14
C SER A 208 7.91 -20.53 5.31
N PRO A 209 9.18 -21.04 5.32
CA PRO A 209 10.14 -20.69 6.37
C PRO A 209 10.34 -19.18 6.53
N TYR A 210 10.31 -18.44 5.43
CA TYR A 210 10.44 -16.98 5.41
C TYR A 210 9.29 -16.27 6.16
N GLN A 211 8.05 -16.71 5.97
CA GLN A 211 6.88 -16.14 6.65
C GLN A 211 6.85 -16.58 8.12
N MET A 212 7.19 -17.83 8.39
CA MET A 212 7.30 -18.35 9.75
C MET A 212 8.32 -17.56 10.58
N GLN A 213 9.50 -17.27 10.03
CA GLN A 213 10.52 -16.47 10.69
C GLN A 213 10.00 -15.09 11.09
N ARG A 214 9.23 -14.40 10.21
CA ARG A 214 8.62 -13.10 10.52
C ARG A 214 7.64 -13.16 11.69
N ILE A 215 6.83 -14.21 11.78
CA ILE A 215 5.89 -14.40 12.90
C ILE A 215 6.66 -14.75 14.18
N GLN A 216 7.64 -15.64 14.12
CA GLN A 216 8.48 -15.97 15.27
C GLN A 216 9.21 -14.75 15.81
N THR A 217 9.75 -13.90 14.93
CA THR A 217 10.41 -12.65 15.32
C THR A 217 9.43 -11.64 15.96
N PHE A 218 8.16 -11.67 15.56
CA PHE A 218 7.14 -10.78 16.14
C PHE A 218 6.67 -11.24 17.53
N ILE A 219 6.56 -12.57 17.74
CA ILE A 219 6.03 -13.13 19.02
C ILE A 219 7.16 -13.40 20.01
N GLY A 220 8.36 -13.72 19.53
CA GLY A 220 9.52 -14.12 20.33
C GLY A 220 10.53 -12.99 20.57
N GLU A 221 11.71 -13.37 21.04
CA GLU A 221 12.83 -12.43 21.12
C GLU A 221 13.28 -12.00 19.71
N PRO A 222 13.53 -10.70 19.49
CA PRO A 222 14.00 -10.21 18.18
C PRO A 222 15.33 -10.88 17.82
N ASP A 223 15.37 -11.56 16.67
CA ASP A 223 16.63 -12.03 16.10
C ASP A 223 17.56 -10.84 15.84
N PRO A 224 18.73 -10.76 16.52
CA PRO A 224 19.63 -9.60 16.41
C PRO A 224 20.23 -9.42 15.01
N GLN A 225 20.07 -10.36 14.08
CA GLN A 225 20.68 -10.34 12.74
C GLN A 225 19.66 -10.46 11.59
N GLY A 226 18.37 -10.68 11.87
CA GLY A 226 17.32 -10.93 10.87
C GLY A 226 16.23 -9.85 10.79
N ALA A 227 15.01 -10.30 10.51
CA ALA A 227 13.83 -9.41 10.42
C ALA A 227 13.54 -8.65 11.72
N GLY A 228 13.93 -9.21 12.88
CA GLY A 228 13.82 -8.55 14.19
C GLY A 228 14.76 -7.38 14.36
N PHE A 229 15.94 -7.42 13.77
CA PHE A 229 16.87 -6.29 13.79
C PHE A 229 16.25 -5.03 13.20
N GLN A 230 15.57 -5.14 12.06
CA GLN A 230 14.94 -3.98 11.40
C GLN A 230 13.86 -3.34 12.27
N VAL A 231 13.00 -4.15 12.92
CA VAL A 231 11.96 -3.63 13.81
C VAL A 231 12.57 -3.01 15.06
N SER A 232 13.57 -3.65 15.66
CA SER A 232 14.29 -3.13 16.82
C SER A 232 14.93 -1.78 16.51
N GLN A 233 15.60 -1.64 15.36
CA GLN A 233 16.20 -0.37 14.95
C GLN A 233 15.13 0.70 14.66
N ALA A 234 13.98 0.32 14.10
CA ALA A 234 12.85 1.24 13.91
C ALA A 234 12.29 1.75 15.23
N LEU A 235 12.16 0.88 16.25
CA LEU A 235 11.70 1.28 17.59
C LEU A 235 12.73 2.18 18.29
N ILE A 236 14.03 1.91 18.14
CA ILE A 236 15.09 2.77 18.67
C ILE A 236 15.04 4.14 17.98
N ALA A 237 14.85 4.18 16.64
CA ALA A 237 14.68 5.42 15.90
C ALA A 237 13.50 6.24 16.46
N LEU A 238 12.32 5.63 16.58
CA LEU A 238 11.15 6.30 17.15
C LEU A 238 11.39 6.80 18.58
N GLY A 239 12.03 6.00 19.41
CA GLY A 239 12.32 6.35 20.81
C GLY A 239 13.34 7.47 20.95
N SER A 240 14.37 7.51 20.09
CA SER A 240 15.43 8.53 20.14
C SER A 240 14.97 9.91 19.66
N GLY A 241 13.90 9.99 18.85
CA GLY A 241 13.39 11.25 18.34
C GLY A 241 12.72 12.16 19.38
N GLY A 242 12.24 11.62 20.50
CA GLY A 242 11.57 12.41 21.53
C GLY A 242 10.38 13.22 20.99
N LEU A 243 10.17 14.42 21.51
CA LEU A 243 9.04 15.27 21.08
C LEU A 243 9.30 16.00 19.77
N PHE A 244 10.51 16.53 19.55
CA PHE A 244 10.84 17.44 18.45
C PHE A 244 11.80 16.83 17.41
N GLY A 245 12.29 15.62 17.64
CA GLY A 245 13.26 14.97 16.77
C GLY A 245 14.70 15.44 16.99
N VAL A 246 15.62 14.69 16.39
CA VAL A 246 17.07 15.04 16.36
C VAL A 246 17.43 16.03 15.26
N GLY A 247 16.47 16.42 14.44
CA GLY A 247 16.65 17.27 13.26
C GLY A 247 16.85 16.50 11.97
N LEU A 248 16.48 17.13 10.84
CA LEU A 248 16.60 16.53 9.51
C LEU A 248 18.07 16.22 9.18
N GLY A 249 18.32 15.04 8.65
CA GLY A 249 19.66 14.57 8.29
C GLY A 249 20.49 14.02 9.45
N ASN A 250 20.06 14.15 10.68
CA ASN A 250 20.81 13.75 11.88
C ASN A 250 20.43 12.36 12.43
N SER A 251 19.62 11.60 11.72
CA SER A 251 19.28 10.23 12.10
C SER A 251 20.55 9.38 12.21
N MET A 252 20.73 8.71 13.34
CA MET A 252 21.80 7.72 13.56
C MET A 252 21.42 6.36 12.97
N GLN A 253 20.15 6.00 13.02
CA GLN A 253 19.66 4.68 12.62
C GLN A 253 19.71 4.43 11.11
N LYS A 254 19.85 5.49 10.27
CA LYS A 254 20.05 5.38 8.81
C LYS A 254 21.31 4.61 8.41
N HIS A 255 22.29 4.48 9.30
CA HIS A 255 23.53 3.75 9.05
C HIS A 255 23.41 2.25 9.33
N PHE A 256 22.41 1.83 10.09
CA PHE A 256 22.22 0.44 10.51
C PHE A 256 21.19 -0.31 9.67
N LEU A 257 20.20 0.38 9.10
CA LEU A 257 19.16 -0.26 8.29
C LEU A 257 19.57 -0.39 6.81
N PRO A 258 19.40 -1.56 6.19
CA PRO A 258 19.87 -1.81 4.82
C PRO A 258 19.10 -0.99 3.75
N GLU A 259 17.82 -0.69 3.97
CA GLU A 259 16.96 0.10 3.07
C GLU A 259 16.04 1.02 3.88
N PRO A 260 16.60 2.07 4.52
CA PRO A 260 15.85 2.92 5.45
C PRO A 260 14.70 3.71 4.79
N HIS A 261 14.77 3.95 3.51
CA HIS A 261 13.87 4.80 2.75
C HIS A 261 12.61 4.07 2.19
N THR A 262 12.47 2.76 2.44
CA THR A 262 11.34 1.94 1.95
C THR A 262 10.27 1.74 3.03
N ASP A 263 10.31 0.62 3.74
CA ASP A 263 9.23 0.18 4.63
C ASP A 263 9.22 0.88 5.99
N PHE A 264 10.36 1.39 6.44
CA PHE A 264 10.56 2.01 7.74
C PHE A 264 10.71 3.53 7.71
N VAL A 265 10.37 4.17 6.59
CA VAL A 265 10.47 5.64 6.45
C VAL A 265 9.70 6.39 7.55
N PHE A 266 8.61 5.83 8.08
CA PHE A 266 7.87 6.40 9.19
C PHE A 266 8.69 6.43 10.49
N ALA A 267 9.48 5.39 10.77
CA ALA A 267 10.35 5.36 11.95
C ALA A 267 11.46 6.43 11.86
N PHE A 268 12.03 6.65 10.66
CA PHE A 268 12.98 7.74 10.43
C PHE A 268 12.35 9.12 10.56
N ALA A 269 11.11 9.28 10.09
CA ALA A 269 10.37 10.50 10.32
C ALA A 269 10.18 10.74 11.83
N GLY A 270 10.01 9.67 12.63
CA GLY A 270 9.94 9.75 14.08
C GLY A 270 11.27 10.14 14.73
N GLU A 271 12.40 9.63 14.27
CA GLU A 271 13.72 10.02 14.76
C GLU A 271 14.03 11.49 14.44
N GLU A 272 13.84 11.89 13.18
CA GLU A 272 14.24 13.23 12.72
C GLU A 272 13.27 14.35 13.08
N LEU A 273 11.95 14.10 13.05
CA LEU A 273 10.90 15.08 13.29
C LEU A 273 10.21 14.91 14.67
N GLY A 274 10.52 13.83 15.37
CA GLY A 274 9.95 13.51 16.68
C GLY A 274 8.46 13.15 16.64
N LEU A 275 7.86 13.15 17.83
CA LEU A 275 6.44 12.84 18.03
C LEU A 275 5.53 13.80 17.23
N PHE A 276 5.84 15.11 17.23
CA PHE A 276 5.04 16.08 16.49
C PHE A 276 5.05 15.83 14.98
N GLY A 277 6.19 15.42 14.41
CA GLY A 277 6.30 15.08 13.01
C GLY A 277 5.48 13.84 12.64
N THR A 278 5.62 12.75 13.42
CA THR A 278 4.86 11.52 13.17
C THR A 278 3.37 11.71 13.35
N MET A 279 2.93 12.44 14.39
CA MET A 279 1.52 12.76 14.61
C MET A 279 0.95 13.63 13.50
N SER A 280 1.74 14.55 12.93
CA SER A 280 1.33 15.35 11.77
C SER A 280 1.10 14.48 10.54
N VAL A 281 1.97 13.48 10.28
CA VAL A 281 1.79 12.52 9.19
C VAL A 281 0.51 11.69 9.41
N ILE A 282 0.29 11.16 10.61
CA ILE A 282 -0.93 10.41 10.95
C ILE A 282 -2.17 11.30 10.76
N ALA A 283 -2.13 12.55 11.24
CA ALA A 283 -3.24 13.50 11.09
C ALA A 283 -3.57 13.78 9.62
N LEU A 284 -2.56 13.86 8.73
CA LEU A 284 -2.77 14.01 7.30
C LEU A 284 -3.47 12.78 6.68
N PHE A 285 -3.09 11.55 7.08
CA PHE A 285 -3.78 10.35 6.62
C PHE A 285 -5.23 10.27 7.14
N ILE A 286 -5.48 10.66 8.40
CA ILE A 286 -6.84 10.75 8.97
C ILE A 286 -7.65 11.81 8.21
N ALA A 287 -7.11 13.00 8.00
CA ALA A 287 -7.77 14.06 7.25
C ALA A 287 -8.11 13.61 5.82
N ARG A 288 -7.17 12.92 5.15
CA ARG A 288 -7.40 12.32 3.82
C ARG A 288 -8.55 11.30 3.84
N ALA A 289 -8.60 10.43 4.86
CA ALA A 289 -9.67 9.44 5.01
C ALA A 289 -11.03 10.12 5.24
N VAL A 290 -11.10 11.15 6.09
CA VAL A 290 -12.31 11.94 6.34
C VAL A 290 -12.81 12.63 5.06
N HIS A 291 -11.91 13.26 4.29
CA HIS A 291 -12.30 13.90 3.03
C HIS A 291 -12.67 12.86 1.97
N GLY A 292 -11.99 11.71 1.89
CA GLY A 292 -12.35 10.59 1.03
C GLY A 292 -13.74 10.04 1.34
N TYR A 293 -14.08 9.87 2.61
CA TYR A 293 -15.42 9.49 3.06
C TYR A 293 -16.47 10.52 2.67
N ARG A 294 -16.18 11.83 2.82
CA ARG A 294 -17.08 12.91 2.36
C ARG A 294 -17.33 12.85 0.86
N ILE A 295 -16.32 12.57 0.06
CA ILE A 295 -16.47 12.38 -1.40
C ILE A 295 -17.36 11.17 -1.68
N ALA A 296 -17.14 10.07 -0.99
CA ALA A 296 -17.94 8.85 -1.15
C ALA A 296 -19.42 9.10 -0.84
N THR A 297 -19.73 9.66 0.32
CA THR A 297 -21.14 9.91 0.74
C THR A 297 -21.87 10.95 -0.12
N GLN A 298 -21.15 11.81 -0.83
CA GLN A 298 -21.70 12.82 -1.74
C GLN A 298 -21.63 12.38 -3.22
N ALA A 299 -21.25 11.14 -3.49
CA ALA A 299 -21.18 10.62 -4.85
C ALA A 299 -22.60 10.52 -5.45
N ALA A 300 -22.75 10.99 -6.70
CA ALA A 300 -24.02 10.97 -7.41
C ALA A 300 -24.48 9.57 -7.83
N THR A 301 -23.60 8.59 -7.82
CA THR A 301 -23.87 7.21 -8.24
C THR A 301 -23.33 6.22 -7.22
N TYR A 302 -24.00 5.08 -7.08
CA TYR A 302 -23.54 4.02 -6.20
C TYR A 302 -22.14 3.48 -6.59
N HIS A 303 -21.85 3.42 -7.89
CA HIS A 303 -20.49 3.13 -8.38
C HIS A 303 -19.44 4.14 -7.86
N GLY A 304 -19.77 5.43 -7.89
CA GLY A 304 -18.89 6.48 -7.36
C GLY A 304 -18.68 6.36 -5.85
N PHE A 305 -19.75 6.04 -5.10
CA PHE A 305 -19.67 5.76 -3.67
C PHE A 305 -18.72 4.59 -3.36
N LEU A 306 -18.91 3.44 -4.02
CA LEU A 306 -18.09 2.25 -3.81
C LEU A 306 -16.62 2.49 -4.19
N LEU A 307 -16.37 3.16 -5.32
CA LEU A 307 -15.02 3.45 -5.79
C LEU A 307 -14.27 4.40 -4.83
N ALA A 308 -14.92 5.49 -4.42
CA ALA A 308 -14.32 6.45 -3.49
C ALA A 308 -14.07 5.82 -2.12
N SER A 309 -15.01 5.01 -1.62
CA SER A 309 -14.87 4.24 -0.38
C SER A 309 -13.72 3.24 -0.47
N GLY A 310 -13.66 2.44 -1.54
CA GLY A 310 -12.61 1.44 -1.74
C GLY A 310 -11.22 2.04 -1.78
N ILE A 311 -11.01 3.13 -2.54
CA ILE A 311 -9.73 3.84 -2.59
C ILE A 311 -9.38 4.46 -1.23
N THR A 312 -10.36 5.02 -0.52
CA THR A 312 -10.14 5.62 0.80
C THR A 312 -9.70 4.58 1.81
N VAL A 313 -10.41 3.45 1.89
CA VAL A 313 -10.08 2.33 2.77
C VAL A 313 -8.71 1.75 2.41
N MET A 314 -8.42 1.54 1.13
CA MET A 314 -7.16 0.99 0.67
C MET A 314 -5.97 1.85 1.15
N VAL A 315 -5.98 3.14 0.89
CA VAL A 315 -4.86 4.01 1.30
C VAL A 315 -4.77 4.12 2.82
N GLY A 316 -5.91 4.23 3.52
CA GLY A 316 -5.93 4.26 4.99
C GLY A 316 -5.40 2.98 5.62
N LEU A 317 -5.77 1.82 5.08
CA LEU A 317 -5.31 0.52 5.56
C LEU A 317 -3.80 0.33 5.33
N TYR A 318 -3.28 0.68 4.15
CA TYR A 318 -1.84 0.59 3.87
C TYR A 318 -1.03 1.50 4.80
N ALA A 319 -1.51 2.72 5.07
CA ALA A 319 -0.88 3.61 6.02
C ALA A 319 -0.92 3.03 7.45
N LEU A 320 -2.06 2.49 7.89
CA LEU A 320 -2.22 1.86 9.20
C LEU A 320 -1.28 0.66 9.38
N LEU A 321 -1.20 -0.22 8.36
CA LEU A 321 -0.33 -1.39 8.39
C LEU A 321 1.15 -0.99 8.45
N ASN A 322 1.59 -0.01 7.64
CA ASN A 322 2.97 0.45 7.68
C ASN A 322 3.34 1.09 9.02
N VAL A 323 2.49 1.98 9.55
CA VAL A 323 2.69 2.59 10.89
C VAL A 323 2.68 1.50 11.96
N GLY A 324 1.77 0.52 11.90
CA GLY A 324 1.70 -0.61 12.83
C GLY A 324 2.97 -1.46 12.83
N VAL A 325 3.57 -1.70 11.65
CA VAL A 325 4.87 -2.39 11.54
C VAL A 325 6.01 -1.54 12.12
N ALA A 326 6.06 -0.26 11.77
CA ALA A 326 7.11 0.65 12.24
C ALA A 326 7.08 0.84 13.77
N THR A 327 5.90 0.76 14.38
CA THR A 327 5.71 0.84 15.84
C THR A 327 5.76 -0.51 16.56
N GLY A 328 6.07 -1.61 15.85
CA GLY A 328 6.13 -2.96 16.43
C GLY A 328 4.79 -3.56 16.83
N LEU A 329 3.65 -2.94 16.47
CA LEU A 329 2.31 -3.45 16.77
C LEU A 329 1.86 -4.56 15.82
N MET A 330 2.55 -4.71 14.68
CA MET A 330 2.25 -5.71 13.65
C MET A 330 3.54 -6.36 13.13
N PRO A 331 3.49 -7.61 12.68
CA PRO A 331 4.64 -8.26 12.05
C PRO A 331 5.04 -7.55 10.76
N THR A 332 6.30 -7.65 10.37
CA THR A 332 6.83 -7.01 9.17
C THR A 332 6.11 -7.50 7.91
N THR A 333 5.44 -6.58 7.20
CA THR A 333 4.65 -6.88 6.00
C THR A 333 5.36 -6.52 4.69
N GLY A 334 6.32 -5.58 4.72
CA GLY A 334 6.97 -5.07 3.51
C GLY A 334 6.06 -4.15 2.69
N LEU A 335 5.02 -3.58 3.30
CA LEU A 335 4.11 -2.64 2.64
C LEU A 335 4.63 -1.22 2.77
N PRO A 336 4.80 -0.48 1.66
CA PRO A 336 5.26 0.90 1.71
C PRO A 336 4.19 1.83 2.28
N LEU A 337 4.62 2.92 2.93
CA LEU A 337 3.73 4.00 3.35
C LEU A 337 3.29 4.81 2.12
N PRO A 338 1.99 4.85 1.78
CA PRO A 338 1.52 5.52 0.57
C PRO A 338 1.98 6.98 0.50
N PHE A 339 2.39 7.45 -0.67
CA PHE A 339 2.89 8.79 -0.98
C PHE A 339 4.25 9.16 -0.38
N ILE A 340 4.74 8.48 0.65
CA ILE A 340 5.95 8.86 1.40
C ILE A 340 7.12 7.94 1.08
N SER A 341 6.92 6.60 1.13
CA SER A 341 7.99 5.63 0.92
C SER A 341 8.60 5.72 -0.47
N TYR A 342 9.90 5.41 -0.55
CA TYR A 342 10.56 5.22 -1.83
C TYR A 342 10.08 3.92 -2.48
N GLY A 343 9.60 4.03 -3.71
CA GLY A 343 9.14 2.87 -4.47
C GLY A 343 9.05 3.17 -5.96
N GLY A 344 9.20 2.13 -6.78
CA GLY A 344 9.05 2.23 -8.24
C GLY A 344 7.61 2.09 -8.71
N SER A 345 6.77 1.44 -7.91
CA SER A 345 5.38 1.09 -8.27
C SER A 345 4.36 1.47 -7.19
N SER A 346 4.82 1.99 -6.04
CA SER A 346 3.97 2.38 -4.91
C SER A 346 3.48 3.81 -5.04
#